data_80bad9da212565661a34305b14263a7d
#
_entry.id   80bad9da212565661a34305b14263a7d
#
_cell.length_a   1.000
_cell.length_b   1.000
_cell.length_c   1.000
_cell.angle_alpha   90.00
_cell.angle_beta   90.00
_cell.angle_gamma   90.00
#
_symmetry.space_group_name_H-M   'P 1'
#
loop_
_entity.id
_entity.type
_entity.pdbx_description
1 polymer ?
#
loop_
_entity_poly.entity_id
_entity_poly.type
_entity_poly.pdbx_seq_one_letter_code
_entity_poly.pdbx_strand_id
1 'polypeptide(L)'
;MATIALADDHVMLRNGLASLIKNFGHQILFEANNGDDFINKIKEGNRPDLVLMDINMPVKDGYETSSWIKENHPEIKVLALSMLDDENAIIRMIKNGARGYLLKESEPSELRSAINSVLQKGFYYSEMVTGRLVHSISGTDVESNGSQQVIQLSDREIDFLKLACSEMTYKEIAAQMHLSPRTIDGYRDALFLKLDIKTRTGLVIYAIKNGIYKI
;
A
#
# COMPACT_ATOMS: atom_id res chain seq x y z
N MET A 1 4.96 1.26 -28.54
CA MET A 1 4.96 2.56 -27.82
C MET A 1 3.67 2.58 -27.02
N ALA A 2 3.75 2.76 -25.70
CA ALA A 2 2.57 2.77 -24.82
C ALA A 2 2.41 4.16 -24.20
N THR A 3 1.18 4.48 -23.77
CA THR A 3 0.84 5.69 -23.04
C THR A 3 0.88 5.41 -21.55
N ILE A 4 1.61 6.21 -20.79
CA ILE A 4 1.82 6.02 -19.35
C ILE A 4 1.37 7.27 -18.59
N ALA A 5 0.62 7.08 -17.52
CA ALA A 5 0.32 8.13 -16.55
C ALA A 5 1.25 8.00 -15.33
N LEU A 6 1.54 9.13 -14.68
CA LEU A 6 2.27 9.20 -13.43
C LEU A 6 1.35 9.77 -12.35
N ALA A 7 1.25 9.07 -11.22
CA ALA A 7 0.56 9.55 -10.03
C ALA A 7 1.54 9.51 -8.85
N ASP A 8 2.07 10.66 -8.46
CA ASP A 8 3.06 10.83 -7.38
C ASP A 8 3.02 12.29 -6.93
N ASP A 9 3.01 12.56 -5.63
CA ASP A 9 3.01 13.92 -5.09
C ASP A 9 4.40 14.58 -5.07
N HIS A 10 5.47 13.79 -5.26
CA HIS A 10 6.85 14.27 -5.31
C HIS A 10 7.23 14.77 -6.71
N VAL A 11 7.10 16.06 -6.95
CA VAL A 11 7.32 16.69 -8.26
C VAL A 11 8.69 16.35 -8.88
N MET A 12 9.78 16.39 -8.08
CA MET A 12 11.12 16.09 -8.61
C MET A 12 11.26 14.64 -9.08
N LEU A 13 10.75 13.70 -8.31
CA LEU A 13 10.76 12.28 -8.66
C LEU A 13 9.93 12.04 -9.91
N ARG A 14 8.72 12.60 -9.96
CA ARG A 14 7.80 12.49 -11.10
C ARG A 14 8.45 13.00 -12.40
N ASN A 15 9.14 14.16 -12.35
CA ASN A 15 9.88 14.69 -13.50
C ASN A 15 11.03 13.76 -13.95
N GLY A 16 11.74 13.15 -12.98
CA GLY A 16 12.79 12.16 -13.26
C GLY A 16 12.21 10.91 -13.94
N LEU A 17 11.12 10.37 -13.40
CA LEU A 17 10.41 9.23 -13.98
C LEU A 17 9.89 9.54 -15.38
N ALA A 18 9.29 10.73 -15.60
CA ALA A 18 8.82 11.14 -16.92
C ALA A 18 9.95 11.16 -17.96
N SER A 19 11.13 11.63 -17.58
CA SER A 19 12.31 11.63 -18.44
C SER A 19 12.79 10.21 -18.76
N LEU A 20 12.84 9.31 -17.78
CA LEU A 20 13.22 7.92 -17.97
C LEU A 20 12.23 7.19 -18.89
N ILE A 21 10.93 7.37 -18.68
CA ILE A 21 9.88 6.73 -19.49
C ILE A 21 9.98 7.16 -20.95
N LYS A 22 10.22 8.45 -21.21
CA LYS A 22 10.46 8.95 -22.58
C LYS A 22 11.70 8.31 -23.20
N ASN A 23 12.79 8.16 -22.44
CA ASN A 23 14.02 7.50 -22.89
C ASN A 23 13.80 5.99 -23.15
N PHE A 24 12.82 5.37 -22.51
CA PHE A 24 12.44 3.97 -22.78
C PHE A 24 11.54 3.83 -24.02
N GLY A 25 11.17 4.93 -24.68
CA GLY A 25 10.35 4.94 -25.90
C GLY A 25 8.84 4.91 -25.65
N HIS A 26 8.40 5.34 -24.47
CA HIS A 26 6.98 5.48 -24.13
C HIS A 26 6.57 6.97 -24.05
N GLN A 27 5.26 7.21 -24.07
CA GLN A 27 4.70 8.56 -23.99
C GLN A 27 4.07 8.77 -22.60
N ILE A 28 4.36 9.92 -21.99
CA ILE A 28 3.57 10.38 -20.81
C ILE A 28 2.27 10.99 -21.32
N LEU A 29 1.16 10.39 -20.93
CA LEU A 29 -0.17 10.90 -21.29
C LEU A 29 -0.56 12.06 -20.38
N PHE A 30 -0.40 11.90 -19.07
CA PHE A 30 -0.59 12.93 -18.06
C PHE A 30 0.14 12.59 -16.76
N GLU A 31 0.24 13.60 -15.90
CA GLU A 31 0.77 13.50 -14.55
C GLU A 31 -0.32 13.91 -13.54
N ALA A 32 -0.34 13.29 -12.36
CA ALA A 32 -1.28 13.57 -11.29
C ALA A 32 -0.55 13.71 -9.95
N ASN A 33 -1.02 14.62 -9.09
CA ASN A 33 -0.41 14.88 -7.78
C ASN A 33 -1.00 14.01 -6.67
N ASN A 34 -2.11 13.33 -6.91
CA ASN A 34 -2.79 12.43 -5.98
C ASN A 34 -3.84 11.60 -6.73
N GLY A 35 -4.51 10.69 -6.01
CA GLY A 35 -5.51 9.80 -6.60
C GLY A 35 -6.74 10.51 -7.13
N ASP A 36 -7.22 11.58 -6.49
CA ASP A 36 -8.38 12.34 -6.97
C ASP A 36 -8.06 13.11 -8.27
N ASP A 37 -6.88 13.72 -8.36
CA ASP A 37 -6.39 14.35 -9.59
C ASP A 37 -6.28 13.33 -10.73
N PHE A 38 -5.75 12.13 -10.45
CA PHE A 38 -5.70 11.03 -11.41
C PHE A 38 -7.11 10.65 -11.90
N ILE A 39 -8.05 10.40 -10.98
CA ILE A 39 -9.42 10.00 -11.31
C ILE A 39 -10.13 11.07 -12.16
N ASN A 40 -9.93 12.34 -11.84
CA ASN A 40 -10.53 13.44 -12.63
C ASN A 40 -10.01 13.44 -14.07
N LYS A 41 -8.70 13.25 -14.27
CA LYS A 41 -8.12 13.15 -15.61
C LYS A 41 -8.64 11.94 -16.39
N ILE A 42 -8.89 10.83 -15.72
CA ILE A 42 -9.55 9.67 -16.34
C ILE A 42 -10.99 10.01 -16.74
N LYS A 43 -11.74 10.71 -15.90
CA LYS A 43 -13.13 11.15 -16.23
C LYS A 43 -13.19 12.15 -17.39
N GLU A 44 -12.15 12.92 -17.62
CA GLU A 44 -11.98 13.81 -18.77
C GLU A 44 -11.73 13.05 -20.09
N GLY A 45 -11.63 11.73 -20.04
CA GLY A 45 -11.45 10.87 -21.22
C GLY A 45 -10.03 10.37 -21.47
N ASN A 46 -9.08 10.73 -20.61
CA ASN A 46 -7.72 10.18 -20.74
C ASN A 46 -7.69 8.69 -20.40
N ARG A 47 -7.01 7.88 -21.23
CA ARG A 47 -6.91 6.41 -21.05
C ARG A 47 -5.46 5.95 -21.25
N PRO A 48 -4.66 5.91 -20.18
CA PRO A 48 -3.30 5.38 -20.23
C PRO A 48 -3.33 3.85 -20.31
N ASP A 49 -2.35 3.26 -20.97
CA ASP A 49 -2.13 1.79 -20.97
C ASP A 49 -1.61 1.31 -19.61
N LEU A 50 -0.85 2.18 -18.93
CA LEU A 50 -0.22 1.89 -17.63
C LEU A 50 -0.20 3.17 -16.77
N VAL A 51 -0.36 3.01 -15.48
CA VAL A 51 -0.04 4.05 -14.49
C VAL A 51 1.09 3.59 -13.58
N LEU A 52 2.10 4.45 -13.39
CA LEU A 52 3.02 4.35 -12.27
C LEU A 52 2.39 5.07 -11.09
N MET A 53 2.05 4.32 -10.05
CA MET A 53 1.23 4.76 -8.93
C MET A 53 2.04 4.79 -7.65
N ASP A 54 2.29 5.97 -7.11
CA ASP A 54 2.77 6.08 -5.73
C ASP A 54 1.70 5.59 -4.75
N ILE A 55 2.16 4.93 -3.69
CA ILE A 55 1.26 4.43 -2.65
C ILE A 55 0.86 5.55 -1.71
N ASN A 56 1.82 6.38 -1.28
CA ASN A 56 1.62 7.38 -0.24
C ASN A 56 1.39 8.76 -0.85
N MET A 57 0.15 9.05 -1.22
CA MET A 57 -0.25 10.36 -1.74
C MET A 57 -1.27 11.02 -0.82
N PRO A 58 -1.30 12.38 -0.74
CA PRO A 58 -2.31 13.10 0.01
C PRO A 58 -3.70 12.98 -0.65
N VAL A 59 -4.75 13.29 0.10
CA VAL A 59 -6.17 13.32 -0.31
C VAL A 59 -6.71 11.93 -0.61
N LYS A 60 -6.21 11.26 -1.64
CA LYS A 60 -6.53 9.87 -2.00
C LYS A 60 -5.23 9.12 -2.30
N ASP A 61 -5.00 8.05 -1.56
CA ASP A 61 -3.78 7.24 -1.66
C ASP A 61 -3.79 6.29 -2.88
N GLY A 62 -2.65 5.62 -3.09
CA GLY A 62 -2.50 4.67 -4.19
C GLY A 62 -3.34 3.42 -4.03
N TYR A 63 -3.67 3.00 -2.82
CA TYR A 63 -4.53 1.84 -2.58
C TYR A 63 -5.96 2.10 -3.03
N GLU A 64 -6.54 3.23 -2.58
CA GLU A 64 -7.90 3.64 -2.94
C GLU A 64 -8.01 3.90 -4.44
N THR A 65 -6.99 4.53 -5.02
CA THR A 65 -6.95 4.84 -6.46
C THR A 65 -6.87 3.56 -7.29
N SER A 66 -6.04 2.60 -6.88
CA SER A 66 -5.90 1.30 -7.56
C SER A 66 -7.17 0.46 -7.48
N SER A 67 -7.85 0.46 -6.31
CA SER A 67 -9.16 -0.18 -6.17
C SER A 67 -10.18 0.43 -7.11
N TRP A 68 -10.24 1.75 -7.20
CA TRP A 68 -11.13 2.45 -8.11
C TRP A 68 -10.83 2.11 -9.58
N ILE A 69 -9.53 2.06 -9.97
CA ILE A 69 -9.13 1.64 -11.32
C ILE A 69 -9.60 0.21 -11.60
N LYS A 70 -9.36 -0.71 -10.67
CA LYS A 70 -9.77 -2.11 -10.81
C LYS A 70 -11.27 -2.27 -11.06
N GLU A 71 -12.10 -1.45 -10.41
CA GLU A 71 -13.56 -1.51 -10.51
C GLU A 71 -14.11 -0.82 -11.77
N ASN A 72 -13.52 0.31 -12.17
CA ASN A 72 -14.07 1.17 -13.21
C ASN A 72 -13.31 1.10 -14.54
N HIS A 73 -12.01 0.78 -14.51
CA HIS A 73 -11.10 0.79 -15.66
C HIS A 73 -10.08 -0.36 -15.58
N PRO A 74 -10.52 -1.64 -15.54
CA PRO A 74 -9.64 -2.80 -15.37
C PRO A 74 -8.63 -2.99 -16.53
N GLU A 75 -8.83 -2.30 -17.65
CA GLU A 75 -7.90 -2.23 -18.77
C GLU A 75 -6.63 -1.45 -18.45
N ILE A 76 -6.69 -0.46 -17.54
CA ILE A 76 -5.54 0.33 -17.10
C ILE A 76 -4.69 -0.50 -16.13
N LYS A 77 -3.46 -0.76 -16.52
CA LYS A 77 -2.54 -1.54 -15.68
C LYS A 77 -1.90 -0.64 -14.63
N VAL A 78 -1.83 -1.12 -13.40
CA VAL A 78 -1.21 -0.39 -12.29
C VAL A 78 0.13 -1.03 -11.93
N LEU A 79 1.22 -0.26 -12.01
CA LEU A 79 2.52 -0.61 -11.45
C LEU A 79 2.77 0.30 -10.24
N ALA A 80 2.73 -0.29 -9.05
CA ALA A 80 2.94 0.44 -7.81
C ALA A 80 4.40 0.82 -7.63
N LEU A 81 4.64 2.04 -7.16
CA LEU A 81 5.94 2.54 -6.71
C LEU A 81 5.87 2.84 -5.20
N SER A 82 6.88 2.42 -4.45
CA SER A 82 6.93 2.64 -3.00
C SER A 82 8.34 2.87 -2.50
N MET A 83 8.48 3.65 -1.42
CA MET A 83 9.71 3.72 -0.63
C MET A 83 9.85 2.55 0.35
N LEU A 84 8.78 1.78 0.56
CA LEU A 84 8.72 0.71 1.56
C LEU A 84 8.78 -0.66 0.89
N ASP A 85 9.55 -1.54 1.46
CA ASP A 85 9.62 -2.97 1.12
C ASP A 85 8.70 -3.83 2.02
N ASP A 86 7.71 -3.20 2.67
CA ASP A 86 6.80 -3.86 3.59
C ASP A 86 5.87 -4.86 2.87
N GLU A 87 5.85 -6.08 3.38
CA GLU A 87 5.06 -7.19 2.84
C GLU A 87 3.56 -6.87 2.80
N ASN A 88 3.04 -6.20 3.84
CA ASN A 88 1.63 -5.83 3.90
C ASN A 88 1.26 -4.81 2.84
N ALA A 89 2.15 -3.85 2.55
CA ALA A 89 1.96 -2.87 1.49
C ALA A 89 1.89 -3.55 0.12
N ILE A 90 2.79 -4.50 -0.15
CA ILE A 90 2.83 -5.27 -1.39
C ILE A 90 1.53 -6.05 -1.57
N ILE A 91 1.14 -6.87 -0.56
CA ILE A 91 -0.06 -7.69 -0.61
C ILE A 91 -1.32 -6.83 -0.79
N ARG A 92 -1.40 -5.71 -0.05
CA ARG A 92 -2.53 -4.78 -0.14
C ARG A 92 -2.64 -4.17 -1.53
N MET A 93 -1.53 -3.74 -2.14
CA MET A 93 -1.54 -3.18 -3.51
C MET A 93 -2.01 -4.20 -4.54
N ILE A 94 -1.53 -5.45 -4.45
CA ILE A 94 -1.93 -6.52 -5.36
C ILE A 94 -3.42 -6.85 -5.19
N LYS A 95 -3.93 -6.94 -3.97
CA LYS A 95 -5.37 -7.13 -3.70
C LYS A 95 -6.23 -6.00 -4.29
N ASN A 96 -5.72 -4.76 -4.29
CA ASN A 96 -6.36 -3.60 -4.90
C ASN A 96 -6.15 -3.48 -6.42
N GLY A 97 -5.56 -4.49 -7.06
CA GLY A 97 -5.49 -4.60 -8.52
C GLY A 97 -4.17 -4.18 -9.16
N ALA A 98 -3.14 -3.86 -8.36
CA ALA A 98 -1.82 -3.63 -8.92
C ALA A 98 -1.30 -4.88 -9.65
N ARG A 99 -0.74 -4.67 -10.83
CA ARG A 99 -0.15 -5.71 -11.69
C ARG A 99 1.35 -5.87 -11.46
N GLY A 100 1.94 -4.97 -10.67
CA GLY A 100 3.34 -5.05 -10.27
C GLY A 100 3.64 -4.11 -9.12
N TYR A 101 4.80 -4.34 -8.52
CA TYR A 101 5.30 -3.56 -7.39
C TYR A 101 6.80 -3.36 -7.56
N LEU A 102 7.27 -2.12 -7.40
CA LEU A 102 8.66 -1.75 -7.53
C LEU A 102 9.03 -0.75 -6.43
N LEU A 103 10.25 -0.84 -5.93
CA LEU A 103 10.78 0.17 -5.01
C LEU A 103 11.19 1.43 -5.79
N LYS A 104 10.95 2.61 -5.23
CA LYS A 104 11.38 3.90 -5.82
C LYS A 104 12.91 4.01 -5.91
N GLU A 105 13.64 3.20 -5.14
CA GLU A 105 15.10 3.10 -5.16
C GLU A 105 15.63 2.09 -6.20
N SER A 106 14.74 1.41 -6.93
CA SER A 106 15.13 0.43 -7.96
C SER A 106 15.88 1.11 -9.11
N GLU A 107 16.82 0.36 -9.68
CA GLU A 107 17.60 0.80 -10.84
C GLU A 107 16.71 1.11 -12.05
N PRO A 108 17.05 2.09 -12.90
CA PRO A 108 16.30 2.41 -14.11
C PRO A 108 16.09 1.21 -15.05
N SER A 109 17.05 0.29 -15.09
CA SER A 109 16.97 -0.97 -15.85
C SER A 109 15.83 -1.87 -15.35
N GLU A 110 15.61 -1.93 -14.04
CA GLU A 110 14.53 -2.70 -13.41
C GLU A 110 13.17 -2.06 -13.69
N LEU A 111 13.06 -0.73 -13.56
CA LEU A 111 11.86 0.00 -13.94
C LEU A 111 11.47 -0.27 -15.40
N ARG A 112 12.44 -0.23 -16.32
CA ARG A 112 12.19 -0.56 -17.74
C ARG A 112 11.67 -1.99 -17.90
N SER A 113 12.28 -2.94 -17.22
CA SER A 113 11.90 -4.35 -17.26
C SER A 113 10.49 -4.56 -16.70
N ALA A 114 10.16 -3.89 -15.59
CA ALA A 114 8.84 -3.93 -14.96
C ALA A 114 7.75 -3.37 -15.89
N ILE A 115 7.96 -2.17 -16.47
CA ILE A 115 7.03 -1.56 -17.42
C ILE A 115 6.77 -2.50 -18.60
N ASN A 116 7.83 -3.02 -19.24
CA ASN A 116 7.70 -3.92 -20.36
C ASN A 116 6.97 -5.21 -19.99
N SER A 117 7.28 -5.81 -18.85
CA SER A 117 6.63 -7.02 -18.38
C SER A 117 5.14 -6.81 -18.10
N VAL A 118 4.77 -5.73 -17.41
CA VAL A 118 3.36 -5.40 -17.15
C VAL A 118 2.62 -5.16 -18.46
N LEU A 119 3.22 -4.46 -19.42
CA LEU A 119 2.58 -4.19 -20.72
C LEU A 119 2.40 -5.46 -21.57
N GLN A 120 3.40 -6.35 -21.61
CA GLN A 120 3.41 -7.54 -22.49
C GLN A 120 2.78 -8.76 -21.84
N LYS A 121 3.16 -9.05 -20.58
CA LYS A 121 2.73 -10.27 -19.85
C LYS A 121 1.52 -10.02 -18.94
N GLY A 122 1.21 -8.75 -18.63
CA GLY A 122 0.12 -8.36 -17.74
C GLY A 122 0.52 -8.23 -16.27
N PHE A 123 1.75 -8.61 -15.88
CA PHE A 123 2.23 -8.50 -14.50
C PHE A 123 3.76 -8.42 -14.42
N TYR A 124 4.26 -7.90 -13.29
CA TYR A 124 5.67 -7.94 -12.90
C TYR A 124 5.80 -8.11 -11.39
N TYR A 125 6.47 -9.17 -10.97
CA TYR A 125 6.84 -9.38 -9.57
C TYR A 125 8.32 -9.75 -9.51
N SER A 126 9.11 -9.00 -8.74
CA SER A 126 10.49 -9.35 -8.44
C SER A 126 10.56 -10.65 -7.62
N GLU A 127 11.72 -11.27 -7.54
CA GLU A 127 11.91 -12.46 -6.69
C GLU A 127 11.52 -12.20 -5.24
N MET A 128 11.84 -11.01 -4.71
CA MET A 128 11.47 -10.56 -3.39
C MET A 128 9.93 -10.53 -3.23
N VAL A 129 9.21 -9.93 -4.17
CA VAL A 129 7.74 -9.84 -4.15
C VAL A 129 7.12 -11.22 -4.28
N THR A 130 7.66 -12.06 -5.17
CA THR A 130 7.18 -13.44 -5.38
C THR A 130 7.37 -14.29 -4.12
N GLY A 131 8.53 -14.19 -3.47
CA GLY A 131 8.80 -14.89 -2.21
C GLY A 131 7.79 -14.53 -1.11
N ARG A 132 7.50 -13.24 -0.95
CA ARG A 132 6.52 -12.74 0.03
C ARG A 132 5.09 -13.16 -0.30
N LEU A 133 4.71 -13.16 -1.57
CA LEU A 133 3.40 -13.65 -2.01
C LEU A 133 3.23 -15.16 -1.75
N VAL A 134 4.23 -15.97 -2.09
CA VAL A 134 4.22 -17.41 -1.83
C VAL A 134 4.12 -17.67 -0.33
N HIS A 135 4.87 -16.95 0.49
CA HIS A 135 4.81 -17.05 1.94
C HIS A 135 3.40 -16.73 2.47
N SER A 136 2.76 -15.68 1.97
CA SER A 136 1.40 -15.29 2.37
C SER A 136 0.31 -16.28 1.94
N ILE A 137 0.53 -17.05 0.87
CA ILE A 137 -0.44 -18.04 0.33
C ILE A 137 -0.22 -19.42 0.96
N SER A 138 1.02 -19.75 1.28
CA SER A 138 1.39 -21.11 1.71
C SER A 138 0.92 -21.48 3.11
N GLY A 139 0.55 -20.52 3.96
CA GLY A 139 -0.08 -20.75 5.27
C GLY A 139 0.51 -21.87 6.14
N THR A 140 1.68 -22.40 5.77
CA THR A 140 2.33 -23.51 6.44
C THR A 140 3.42 -23.00 7.36
N ASP A 141 3.20 -23.20 8.64
CA ASP A 141 4.20 -23.15 9.69
C ASP A 141 5.45 -23.92 9.27
N VAL A 142 6.49 -23.21 8.82
CA VAL A 142 7.85 -23.72 8.84
C VAL A 142 8.66 -22.74 9.66
N GLU A 143 8.97 -23.20 10.87
CA GLU A 143 9.90 -22.55 11.78
C GLU A 143 11.21 -22.24 11.04
N SER A 144 11.48 -20.97 10.80
CA SER A 144 12.84 -20.50 10.59
C SER A 144 12.97 -19.07 11.12
N ASN A 145 13.88 -18.96 12.06
CA ASN A 145 14.28 -17.79 12.82
C ASN A 145 14.31 -16.48 12.00
N GLY A 146 13.58 -15.48 12.46
CA GLY A 146 13.86 -14.05 12.17
C GLY A 146 12.92 -13.33 11.22
N SER A 147 11.68 -13.75 11.00
CA SER A 147 10.71 -13.01 10.18
C SER A 147 9.51 -12.56 11.00
N GLN A 148 9.20 -11.29 10.94
CA GLN A 148 7.98 -10.72 11.51
C GLN A 148 6.77 -11.46 10.92
N GLN A 149 6.04 -12.17 11.77
CA GLN A 149 4.74 -12.77 11.46
C GLN A 149 3.81 -11.69 10.93
N VAL A 150 3.12 -11.96 9.82
CA VAL A 150 1.99 -11.11 9.37
C VAL A 150 0.90 -11.19 10.44
N ILE A 151 0.87 -10.19 11.28
CA ILE A 151 -0.08 -10.12 12.39
C ILE A 151 -1.43 -9.68 11.81
N GLN A 152 -2.31 -10.64 11.57
CA GLN A 152 -3.69 -10.34 11.19
C GLN A 152 -4.44 -9.77 12.40
N LEU A 153 -4.74 -8.49 12.34
CA LEU A 153 -5.59 -7.84 13.33
C LEU A 153 -7.05 -8.00 12.90
N SER A 154 -7.90 -8.38 13.86
CA SER A 154 -9.36 -8.38 13.67
C SER A 154 -9.89 -6.95 13.60
N ASP A 155 -11.08 -6.75 13.02
CA ASP A 155 -11.73 -5.43 12.95
C ASP A 155 -11.87 -4.79 14.33
N ARG A 156 -12.15 -5.57 15.36
CA ARG A 156 -12.24 -5.12 16.76
C ARG A 156 -10.89 -4.67 17.33
N GLU A 157 -9.80 -5.35 16.99
CA GLU A 157 -8.45 -4.94 17.38
C GLU A 157 -8.03 -3.66 16.66
N ILE A 158 -8.42 -3.49 15.41
CA ILE A 158 -8.20 -2.26 14.63
C ILE A 158 -8.97 -1.09 15.23
N ASP A 159 -10.26 -1.28 15.57
CA ASP A 159 -11.08 -0.25 16.21
C ASP A 159 -10.49 0.17 17.56
N PHE A 160 -10.06 -0.81 18.36
CA PHE A 160 -9.37 -0.52 19.62
C PHE A 160 -8.06 0.26 19.40
N LEU A 161 -7.24 -0.10 18.43
CA LEU A 161 -5.99 0.61 18.11
C LEU A 161 -6.26 2.06 17.69
N LYS A 162 -7.27 2.32 16.86
CA LYS A 162 -7.67 3.68 16.49
C LYS A 162 -8.04 4.53 17.72
N LEU A 163 -8.82 3.97 18.62
CA LEU A 163 -9.22 4.66 19.87
C LEU A 163 -8.06 4.80 20.84
N ALA A 164 -7.13 3.84 20.87
CA ALA A 164 -5.92 3.92 21.69
C ALA A 164 -4.97 5.06 21.25
N CYS A 165 -5.09 5.54 20.00
CA CYS A 165 -4.36 6.70 19.49
C CYS A 165 -4.94 8.05 19.93
N SER A 166 -6.12 8.07 20.55
CA SER A 166 -6.72 9.29 21.13
C SER A 166 -6.28 9.50 22.59
N GLU A 167 -6.72 10.58 23.20
CA GLU A 167 -6.49 10.86 24.63
C GLU A 167 -7.41 10.07 25.58
N MET A 168 -8.30 9.23 25.06
CA MET A 168 -9.27 8.45 25.84
C MET A 168 -8.58 7.46 26.78
N THR A 169 -9.10 7.34 27.99
CA THR A 169 -8.74 6.28 28.92
C THR A 169 -9.32 4.94 28.46
N TYR A 170 -8.78 3.81 28.89
CA TYR A 170 -9.35 2.49 28.56
C TYR A 170 -10.81 2.30 29.01
N LYS A 171 -11.26 3.02 30.06
CA LYS A 171 -12.67 3.03 30.47
C LYS A 171 -13.56 3.75 29.46
N GLU A 172 -13.09 4.86 28.92
CA GLU A 172 -13.82 5.60 27.88
C GLU A 172 -13.82 4.84 26.55
N ILE A 173 -12.72 4.17 26.19
CA ILE A 173 -12.66 3.27 25.05
C ILE A 173 -13.67 2.13 25.21
N ALA A 174 -13.78 1.54 26.40
CA ALA A 174 -14.77 0.51 26.70
C ALA A 174 -16.20 1.01 26.47
N ALA A 175 -16.51 2.21 26.96
CA ALA A 175 -17.81 2.84 26.73
C ALA A 175 -18.07 3.10 25.23
N GLN A 176 -17.09 3.63 24.51
CA GLN A 176 -17.16 3.92 23.06
C GLN A 176 -17.40 2.66 22.24
N MET A 177 -16.71 1.57 22.58
CA MET A 177 -16.84 0.28 21.88
C MET A 177 -18.05 -0.56 22.38
N HIS A 178 -18.82 -0.07 23.35
CA HIS A 178 -19.92 -0.80 24.01
C HIS A 178 -19.47 -2.14 24.61
N LEU A 179 -18.29 -2.15 25.25
CA LEU A 179 -17.68 -3.31 25.86
C LEU A 179 -17.40 -3.08 27.37
N SER A 180 -17.13 -4.17 28.08
CA SER A 180 -16.68 -4.05 29.48
C SER A 180 -15.21 -3.60 29.54
N PRO A 181 -14.78 -2.87 30.61
CA PRO A 181 -13.37 -2.54 30.82
C PRO A 181 -12.45 -3.77 30.79
N ARG A 182 -12.91 -4.90 31.34
CA ARG A 182 -12.19 -6.17 31.35
C ARG A 182 -11.97 -6.72 29.92
N THR A 183 -12.93 -6.50 29.03
CA THR A 183 -12.79 -6.90 27.61
C THR A 183 -11.73 -6.03 26.91
N ILE A 184 -11.68 -4.75 27.20
CA ILE A 184 -10.68 -3.81 26.66
C ILE A 184 -9.29 -4.14 27.20
N ASP A 185 -9.15 -4.48 28.48
CA ASP A 185 -7.87 -4.99 29.01
C ASP A 185 -7.44 -6.26 28.28
N GLY A 186 -8.39 -7.15 27.96
CA GLY A 186 -8.12 -8.34 27.13
C GLY A 186 -7.61 -8.02 25.72
N TYR A 187 -8.18 -7.02 25.04
CA TYR A 187 -7.67 -6.56 23.73
C TYR A 187 -6.28 -5.96 23.84
N ARG A 188 -6.04 -5.12 24.86
CA ARG A 188 -4.71 -4.56 25.13
C ARG A 188 -3.66 -5.66 25.31
N ASP A 189 -3.93 -6.61 26.19
CA ASP A 189 -2.98 -7.66 26.55
C ASP A 189 -2.74 -8.61 25.36
N ALA A 190 -3.78 -8.94 24.61
CA ALA A 190 -3.66 -9.72 23.39
C ALA A 190 -2.80 -9.01 22.34
N LEU A 191 -3.00 -7.70 22.15
CA LEU A 191 -2.21 -6.90 21.23
C LEU A 191 -0.76 -6.72 21.70
N PHE A 192 -0.53 -6.59 23.00
CA PHE A 192 0.84 -6.54 23.55
C PHE A 192 1.61 -7.81 23.23
N LEU A 193 0.98 -8.98 23.39
CA LEU A 193 1.60 -10.27 23.03
C LEU A 193 1.76 -10.41 21.51
N LYS A 194 0.71 -10.10 20.76
CA LYS A 194 0.62 -10.31 19.32
C LYS A 194 1.60 -9.41 18.54
N LEU A 195 1.84 -8.18 19.03
CA LEU A 195 2.69 -7.19 18.39
C LEU A 195 4.10 -7.08 19.02
N ASP A 196 4.38 -7.88 20.06
CA ASP A 196 5.57 -7.75 20.91
C ASP A 196 5.80 -6.32 21.43
N ILE A 197 4.73 -5.70 21.90
CA ILE A 197 4.69 -4.32 22.40
C ILE A 197 4.35 -4.36 23.89
N LYS A 198 4.94 -3.46 24.68
CA LYS A 198 4.74 -3.44 26.14
C LYS A 198 4.04 -2.19 26.67
N THR A 199 3.75 -1.22 25.80
CA THR A 199 3.21 0.08 26.22
C THR A 199 2.14 0.59 25.27
N ARG A 200 1.22 1.44 25.78
CA ARG A 200 0.24 2.13 24.94
C ARG A 200 0.91 2.99 23.86
N THR A 201 1.99 3.69 24.22
CA THR A 201 2.77 4.47 23.24
C THR A 201 3.29 3.59 22.11
N GLY A 202 3.72 2.35 22.40
CA GLY A 202 4.11 1.38 21.38
C GLY A 202 2.96 1.02 20.45
N LEU A 203 1.74 0.82 20.97
CA LEU A 203 0.55 0.57 20.14
C LEU A 203 0.23 1.78 19.24
N VAL A 204 0.35 3.00 19.75
CA VAL A 204 0.14 4.22 18.97
C VAL A 204 1.16 4.33 17.83
N ILE A 205 2.45 4.11 18.13
CA ILE A 205 3.50 4.11 17.12
C ILE A 205 3.25 3.03 16.06
N TYR A 206 2.83 1.84 16.49
CA TYR A 206 2.46 0.75 15.57
C TYR A 206 1.29 1.14 14.67
N ALA A 207 0.21 1.71 15.24
CA ALA A 207 -0.97 2.13 14.49
C ALA A 207 -0.64 3.20 13.43
N ILE A 208 0.22 4.16 13.77
CA ILE A 208 0.68 5.21 12.85
C ILE A 208 1.56 4.61 11.75
N LYS A 209 2.58 3.81 12.11
CA LYS A 209 3.49 3.18 11.14
C LYS A 209 2.78 2.27 10.13
N ASN A 210 1.70 1.61 10.56
CA ASN A 210 0.93 0.69 9.71
C ASN A 210 -0.31 1.35 9.07
N GLY A 211 -0.43 2.68 9.13
CA GLY A 211 -1.53 3.41 8.49
C GLY A 211 -2.92 3.15 9.07
N ILE A 212 -3.00 2.53 10.27
CA ILE A 212 -4.26 2.28 10.99
C ILE A 212 -4.83 3.60 11.54
N TYR A 213 -3.93 4.52 11.90
CA TYR A 213 -4.28 5.86 12.37
C TYR A 213 -3.42 6.90 11.64
N LYS A 214 -4.06 7.96 11.13
CA LYS A 214 -3.38 9.11 10.49
C LYS A 214 -3.45 10.30 11.45
N ILE A 215 -2.33 10.98 11.64
CA ILE A 215 -2.22 12.23 12.40
C ILE A 215 -2.63 13.40 11.50
#